data_4490e7bb35e7b48a3a97e16aa6efb75a
#
_entry.id   4490e7bb35e7b48a3a97e16aa6efb75a
#
_cell.length_a   1.000
_cell.length_b   1.000
_cell.length_c   1.000
_cell.angle_alpha   90.00
_cell.angle_beta   90.00
_cell.angle_gamma   90.00
#
_symmetry.space_group_name_H-M   'P 1'
#
loop_
_entity.id
_entity.type
_entity.pdbx_description
1 polymer ?
#
loop_
_entity_poly.entity_id
_entity_poly.type
_entity_poly.pdbx_seq_one_letter_code
_entity_poly.pdbx_strand_id
1 'polypeptide(L)'
;MDKNLKVLKEVCKGVTMGMEAISYVSDKCEDEEFKNVLNHDYSMYNNILDKVNDAYSNYGEEPDNASIKDKAMLWYGIQLNTIKDSTSSKLAELLMQGTNMGIIEGRRLLNHNENLDTDVNKLLNDFVSFQEEKVEKLKKFL
;
A
#
# COMPACT_ATOMS: atom_id res chain seq x y z
N MET A 1 -22.34 -3.39 7.95
CA MET A 1 -21.30 -4.11 7.22
C MET A 1 -20.48 -4.94 8.20
N ASP A 2 -20.18 -6.17 7.85
CA ASP A 2 -19.31 -7.04 8.64
C ASP A 2 -17.95 -6.37 8.86
N LYS A 3 -17.45 -6.40 10.09
CA LYS A 3 -16.16 -5.77 10.43
C LYS A 3 -14.98 -6.40 9.69
N ASN A 4 -15.03 -7.73 9.45
CA ASN A 4 -14.01 -8.41 8.67
C ASN A 4 -13.97 -7.90 7.23
N LEU A 5 -15.12 -7.76 6.62
CA LEU A 5 -15.24 -7.25 5.26
C LEU A 5 -14.74 -5.80 5.16
N LYS A 6 -15.08 -4.97 6.15
CA LYS A 6 -14.59 -3.59 6.23
C LYS A 6 -13.06 -3.54 6.28
N VAL A 7 -12.45 -4.37 7.11
CA VAL A 7 -10.98 -4.46 7.21
C VAL A 7 -10.38 -4.92 5.88
N LEU A 8 -10.95 -5.95 5.24
CA LEU A 8 -10.48 -6.41 3.94
C LEU A 8 -10.53 -5.31 2.88
N LYS A 9 -11.60 -4.52 2.87
CA LYS A 9 -11.73 -3.38 1.93
C LYS A 9 -10.65 -2.34 2.16
N GLU A 10 -10.35 -2.01 3.42
CA GLU A 10 -9.31 -1.03 3.75
C GLU A 10 -7.91 -1.55 3.42
N VAL A 11 -7.61 -2.82 3.67
CA VAL A 11 -6.33 -3.44 3.28
C VAL A 11 -6.20 -3.46 1.76
N CYS A 12 -7.24 -3.84 1.04
CA CYS A 12 -7.26 -3.84 -0.43
C CYS A 12 -6.96 -2.45 -0.98
N LYS A 13 -7.59 -1.42 -0.42
CA LYS A 13 -7.37 -0.02 -0.77
C LYS A 13 -5.91 0.38 -0.56
N GLY A 14 -5.35 0.07 0.61
CA GLY A 14 -3.96 0.41 0.94
C GLY A 14 -2.96 -0.28 0.03
N VAL A 15 -3.16 -1.56 -0.24
CA VAL A 15 -2.30 -2.35 -1.13
C VAL A 15 -2.36 -1.80 -2.57
N THR A 16 -3.55 -1.55 -3.07
CA THR A 16 -3.74 -1.04 -4.44
C THR A 16 -3.10 0.33 -4.60
N MET A 17 -3.30 1.22 -3.64
CA MET A 17 -2.66 2.54 -3.65
C MET A 17 -1.14 2.44 -3.58
N GLY A 18 -0.62 1.54 -2.76
CA GLY A 18 0.83 1.28 -2.66
C GLY A 18 1.43 0.79 -3.97
N MET A 19 0.76 -0.12 -4.66
CA MET A 19 1.21 -0.63 -5.97
C MET A 19 1.20 0.47 -7.03
N GLU A 20 0.16 1.28 -7.09
CA GLU A 20 0.09 2.40 -8.03
C GLU A 20 1.17 3.45 -7.74
N ALA A 21 1.42 3.75 -6.46
CA ALA A 21 2.49 4.67 -6.07
C ALA A 21 3.86 4.18 -6.56
N ILE A 22 4.16 2.91 -6.36
CA ILE A 22 5.41 2.31 -6.82
C ILE A 22 5.53 2.39 -8.34
N SER A 23 4.47 2.12 -9.07
CA SER A 23 4.46 2.21 -10.53
C SER A 23 4.82 3.62 -11.01
N TYR A 24 4.21 4.65 -10.40
CA TYR A 24 4.50 6.04 -10.75
C TYR A 24 5.93 6.45 -10.43
N VAL A 25 6.41 6.09 -9.24
CA VAL A 25 7.75 6.43 -8.80
C VAL A 25 8.81 5.70 -9.62
N SER A 26 8.57 4.42 -9.95
CA SER A 26 9.50 3.61 -10.75
C SER A 26 9.77 4.23 -12.12
N ASP A 27 8.75 4.83 -12.75
CA ASP A 27 8.90 5.49 -14.06
C ASP A 27 9.84 6.70 -13.99
N LYS A 28 9.99 7.31 -12.83
CA LYS A 28 10.82 8.49 -12.61
C LYS A 28 12.17 8.17 -11.98
N CYS A 29 12.33 6.97 -11.43
CA CYS A 29 13.51 6.57 -10.69
C CYS A 29 14.63 6.13 -11.64
N GLU A 30 15.84 6.69 -11.45
CA GLU A 30 17.02 6.32 -12.23
C GLU A 30 18.01 5.45 -11.45
N ASP A 31 17.91 5.43 -10.13
CA ASP A 31 18.79 4.65 -9.26
C ASP A 31 18.42 3.16 -9.32
N GLU A 32 19.36 2.32 -9.73
CA GLU A 32 19.13 0.88 -9.90
C GLU A 32 18.84 0.17 -8.57
N GLU A 33 19.53 0.53 -7.51
CA GLU A 33 19.28 -0.06 -6.18
C GLU A 33 17.87 0.26 -5.70
N PHE A 34 17.45 1.51 -5.90
CA PHE A 34 16.09 1.94 -5.53
C PHE A 34 15.04 1.21 -6.37
N LYS A 35 15.25 1.07 -7.68
CA LYS A 35 14.35 0.31 -8.56
C LYS A 35 14.19 -1.13 -8.08
N ASN A 36 15.28 -1.76 -7.65
CA ASN A 36 15.23 -3.13 -7.14
C ASN A 36 14.38 -3.24 -5.87
N VAL A 37 14.51 -2.27 -4.97
CA VAL A 37 13.68 -2.20 -3.77
C VAL A 37 12.21 -2.00 -4.14
N LEU A 38 11.92 -1.11 -5.08
CA LEU A 38 10.56 -0.86 -5.55
C LEU A 38 9.92 -2.11 -6.18
N ASN A 39 10.68 -2.82 -7.01
CA ASN A 39 10.19 -4.05 -7.64
C ASN A 39 9.90 -5.13 -6.59
N HIS A 40 10.75 -5.26 -5.59
CA HIS A 40 10.53 -6.20 -4.48
C HIS A 40 9.27 -5.82 -3.70
N ASP A 41 9.11 -4.57 -3.35
CA ASP A 41 7.95 -4.09 -2.60
C ASP A 41 6.65 -4.24 -3.40
N TYR A 42 6.70 -4.03 -4.72
CA TYR A 42 5.56 -4.28 -5.59
C TYR A 42 5.12 -5.74 -5.52
N SER A 43 6.08 -6.67 -5.60
CA SER A 43 5.79 -8.10 -5.48
C SER A 43 5.18 -8.46 -4.12
N MET A 44 5.66 -7.86 -3.05
CA MET A 44 5.13 -8.08 -1.71
C MET A 44 3.68 -7.58 -1.58
N TYR A 45 3.39 -6.40 -2.13
CA TYR A 45 2.01 -5.91 -2.19
C TYR A 45 1.11 -6.85 -3.01
N ASN A 46 1.61 -7.34 -4.13
CA ASN A 46 0.84 -8.25 -4.97
C ASN A 46 0.50 -9.55 -4.24
N ASN A 47 1.42 -10.08 -3.45
CA ASN A 47 1.18 -11.26 -2.63
C ASN A 47 0.08 -11.00 -1.58
N ILE A 48 0.09 -9.84 -0.95
CA ILE A 48 -0.95 -9.45 0.01
C ILE A 48 -2.29 -9.31 -0.72
N LEU A 49 -2.30 -8.69 -1.90
CA LEU A 49 -3.51 -8.51 -2.69
C LEU A 49 -4.15 -9.86 -3.05
N ASP A 50 -3.35 -10.85 -3.44
CA ASP A 50 -3.84 -12.19 -3.75
C ASP A 50 -4.55 -12.82 -2.53
N LYS A 51 -3.95 -12.67 -1.35
CA LYS A 51 -4.55 -13.16 -0.11
C LYS A 51 -5.83 -12.43 0.26
N VAL A 52 -5.88 -11.13 0.02
CA VAL A 52 -7.09 -10.31 0.23
C VAL A 52 -8.21 -10.79 -0.70
N ASN A 53 -7.91 -11.01 -1.98
CA ASN A 53 -8.88 -11.48 -2.96
C ASN A 53 -9.42 -12.86 -2.58
N ASP A 54 -8.56 -13.76 -2.13
CA ASP A 54 -8.98 -15.07 -1.64
C ASP A 54 -9.90 -14.95 -0.42
N ALA A 55 -9.58 -14.06 0.51
CA ALA A 55 -10.40 -13.84 1.70
C ALA A 55 -11.78 -13.25 1.36
N TYR A 56 -11.85 -12.37 0.34
CA TYR A 56 -13.11 -11.79 -0.10
C TYR A 56 -14.15 -12.86 -0.49
N SER A 57 -13.71 -13.95 -1.08
CA SER A 57 -14.61 -15.04 -1.51
C SER A 57 -15.42 -15.61 -0.34
N ASN A 58 -14.89 -15.54 0.88
CA ASN A 58 -15.55 -16.02 2.08
C ASN A 58 -16.72 -15.12 2.52
N TYR A 59 -16.81 -13.91 1.98
CA TYR A 59 -17.82 -12.92 2.33
C TYR A 59 -18.79 -12.62 1.17
N GLY A 60 -18.63 -13.31 0.02
CA GLY A 60 -19.52 -13.18 -1.13
C GLY A 60 -19.47 -11.84 -1.84
N GLU A 61 -18.37 -11.11 -1.70
CA GLU A 61 -18.16 -9.82 -2.37
C GLU A 61 -16.89 -9.82 -3.19
N GLU A 62 -16.80 -8.91 -4.17
CA GLU A 62 -15.62 -8.68 -4.97
C GLU A 62 -15.07 -7.26 -4.71
N PRO A 63 -13.74 -7.08 -4.72
CA PRO A 63 -13.15 -5.76 -4.51
C PRO A 63 -13.37 -4.83 -5.71
N ASP A 64 -13.65 -3.55 -5.44
CA ASP A 64 -13.71 -2.50 -6.46
C ASP A 64 -12.32 -1.86 -6.62
N ASN A 65 -11.46 -2.51 -7.39
CA ASN A 65 -10.09 -2.05 -7.60
C ASN A 65 -9.99 -0.87 -8.57
N ALA A 66 -10.93 -0.74 -9.51
CA ALA A 66 -10.88 0.31 -10.53
C ALA A 66 -11.03 1.71 -9.93
N SER A 67 -12.00 1.89 -9.02
CA SER A 67 -12.22 3.17 -8.33
C SER A 67 -11.01 3.56 -7.46
N ILE A 68 -10.40 2.59 -6.79
CA ILE A 68 -9.23 2.82 -5.95
C ILE A 68 -8.03 3.23 -6.80
N LYS A 69 -7.80 2.56 -7.93
CA LYS A 69 -6.73 2.90 -8.88
C LYS A 69 -6.89 4.32 -9.43
N ASP A 70 -8.11 4.71 -9.80
CA ASP A 70 -8.39 6.04 -10.32
C ASP A 70 -8.06 7.12 -9.29
N LYS A 71 -8.41 6.91 -8.03
CA LYS A 71 -8.10 7.85 -6.93
C LYS A 71 -6.59 7.94 -6.69
N ALA A 72 -5.90 6.81 -6.70
CA ALA A 72 -4.46 6.77 -6.54
C ALA A 72 -3.76 7.49 -7.70
N MET A 73 -4.20 7.25 -8.94
CA MET A 73 -3.69 7.93 -10.13
C MET A 73 -3.81 9.44 -10.01
N LEU A 74 -4.97 9.92 -9.61
CA LEU A 74 -5.20 11.35 -9.48
C LEU A 74 -4.27 11.97 -8.44
N TRP A 75 -4.19 11.38 -7.26
CA TRP A 75 -3.37 11.93 -6.18
C TRP A 75 -1.88 11.92 -6.52
N TYR A 76 -1.34 10.76 -6.93
CA TYR A 76 0.08 10.63 -7.26
C TYR A 76 0.44 11.39 -8.53
N GLY A 77 -0.45 11.43 -9.51
CA GLY A 77 -0.27 12.22 -10.73
C GLY A 77 -0.10 13.70 -10.41
N ILE A 78 -0.92 14.24 -9.53
CA ILE A 78 -0.80 15.63 -9.08
C ILE A 78 0.52 15.85 -8.35
N GLN A 79 0.86 14.97 -7.40
CA GLN A 79 2.10 15.08 -6.63
C GLN A 79 3.34 15.05 -7.52
N LEU A 80 3.39 14.09 -8.46
CA LEU A 80 4.52 13.96 -9.38
C LEU A 80 4.64 15.11 -10.36
N ASN A 81 3.52 15.67 -10.83
CA ASN A 81 3.54 16.82 -11.73
C ASN A 81 4.00 18.11 -11.06
N THR A 82 3.85 18.22 -9.73
CA THR A 82 4.31 19.39 -8.97
C THR A 82 5.75 19.24 -8.50
N ILE A 83 6.31 18.03 -8.53
CA ILE A 83 7.69 17.77 -8.16
C ILE A 83 8.59 18.11 -9.36
N LYS A 84 9.44 19.14 -9.20
CA LYS A 84 10.44 19.50 -10.20
C LYS A 84 11.73 18.70 -10.05
N ASP A 85 11.93 18.10 -8.89
CA ASP A 85 13.10 17.33 -8.52
C ASP A 85 12.71 15.86 -8.39
N SER A 86 13.20 15.01 -9.32
CA SER A 86 12.95 13.58 -9.32
C SER A 86 14.12 12.77 -8.75
N THR A 87 14.91 13.38 -7.84
CA THR A 87 15.97 12.66 -7.13
C THR A 87 15.41 11.52 -6.30
N SER A 88 16.23 10.53 -6.03
CA SER A 88 15.85 9.42 -5.16
C SER A 88 15.32 9.89 -3.80
N SER A 89 15.93 10.96 -3.27
CA SER A 89 15.49 11.56 -1.99
C SER A 89 14.03 12.04 -2.05
N LYS A 90 13.66 12.79 -3.08
CA LYS A 90 12.29 13.29 -3.25
C LYS A 90 11.28 12.18 -3.54
N LEU A 91 11.67 11.21 -4.36
CA LEU A 91 10.81 10.06 -4.65
C LEU A 91 10.59 9.19 -3.39
N ALA A 92 11.64 8.97 -2.61
CA ALA A 92 11.53 8.26 -1.33
C ALA A 92 10.63 8.99 -0.34
N GLU A 93 10.78 10.32 -0.23
CA GLU A 93 9.92 11.17 0.62
C GLU A 93 8.45 11.00 0.25
N LEU A 94 8.12 11.07 -1.03
CA LEU A 94 6.74 10.92 -1.51
C LEU A 94 6.16 9.54 -1.14
N LEU A 95 6.94 8.47 -1.36
CA LEU A 95 6.51 7.12 -1.00
C LEU A 95 6.36 6.95 0.51
N MET A 96 7.24 7.55 1.29
CA MET A 96 7.15 7.49 2.76
C MET A 96 5.89 8.17 3.27
N GLN A 97 5.51 9.32 2.71
CA GLN A 97 4.29 10.01 3.07
C GLN A 97 3.05 9.14 2.86
N GLY A 98 2.94 8.52 1.68
CA GLY A 98 1.84 7.61 1.38
C GLY A 98 1.84 6.36 2.26
N THR A 99 3.02 5.78 2.47
CA THR A 99 3.16 4.57 3.30
C THR A 99 2.80 4.85 4.76
N ASN A 100 3.19 6.00 5.30
CA ASN A 100 2.83 6.40 6.67
C ASN A 100 1.32 6.56 6.84
N MET A 101 0.62 7.07 5.83
CA MET A 101 -0.85 7.12 5.86
C MET A 101 -1.44 5.72 5.99
N GLY A 102 -0.90 4.76 5.24
CA GLY A 102 -1.32 3.36 5.32
C GLY A 102 -1.04 2.73 6.68
N ILE A 103 0.09 3.04 7.29
CA ILE A 103 0.45 2.57 8.64
C ILE A 103 -0.55 3.11 9.66
N ILE A 104 -0.86 4.39 9.60
CA ILE A 104 -1.81 5.03 10.54
C ILE A 104 -3.17 4.38 10.43
N GLU A 105 -3.70 4.22 9.22
CA GLU A 105 -5.00 3.58 9.01
C GLU A 105 -4.99 2.11 9.46
N GLY A 106 -3.92 1.38 9.14
CA GLY A 106 -3.77 -0.01 9.57
C GLY A 106 -3.73 -0.17 11.08
N ARG A 107 -3.00 0.70 11.76
CA ARG A 107 -2.95 0.70 13.23
C ARG A 107 -4.30 1.04 13.85
N ARG A 108 -5.03 2.00 13.28
CA ARG A 108 -6.39 2.31 13.73
C ARG A 108 -7.31 1.08 13.61
N LEU A 109 -7.22 0.38 12.49
CA LEU A 109 -8.02 -0.83 12.28
C LEU A 109 -7.70 -1.91 13.31
N LEU A 110 -6.41 -2.12 13.61
CA LEU A 110 -5.99 -3.06 14.65
C LEU A 110 -6.51 -2.65 16.03
N ASN A 111 -6.44 -1.37 16.35
CA ASN A 111 -6.83 -0.87 17.67
C ASN A 111 -8.34 -0.86 17.90
N HIS A 112 -9.13 -0.72 16.83
CA HIS A 112 -10.58 -0.54 16.92
C HIS A 112 -11.40 -1.76 16.53
N ASN A 113 -10.76 -2.87 16.13
CA ASN A 113 -11.46 -4.09 15.73
C ASN A 113 -10.91 -5.29 16.50
N GLU A 114 -11.65 -5.69 17.52
CA GLU A 114 -11.38 -6.91 18.26
C GLU A 114 -12.16 -8.07 17.61
N ASN A 115 -11.66 -9.29 17.83
CA ASN A 115 -12.34 -10.53 17.40
C ASN A 115 -12.55 -10.61 15.86
N LEU A 116 -11.57 -10.16 15.09
CA LEU A 116 -11.54 -10.42 13.67
C LEU A 116 -11.34 -11.91 13.40
N ASP A 117 -11.85 -12.41 12.28
CA ASP A 117 -11.54 -13.75 11.83
C ASP A 117 -10.02 -13.91 11.73
N THR A 118 -9.51 -15.10 12.02
CA THR A 118 -8.07 -15.37 12.09
C THR A 118 -7.32 -14.94 10.83
N ASP A 119 -7.87 -15.26 9.66
CA ASP A 119 -7.25 -14.93 8.38
C ASP A 119 -7.21 -13.43 8.13
N VAL A 120 -8.29 -12.73 8.48
CA VAL A 120 -8.39 -11.27 8.31
C VAL A 120 -7.43 -10.56 9.27
N ASN A 121 -7.38 -11.02 10.51
CA ASN A 121 -6.46 -10.46 11.50
C ASN A 121 -5.00 -10.63 11.08
N LYS A 122 -4.65 -11.81 10.55
CA LYS A 122 -3.31 -12.08 10.04
C LYS A 122 -2.96 -11.16 8.86
N LEU A 123 -3.87 -11.02 7.89
CA LEU A 123 -3.67 -10.13 6.75
C LEU A 123 -3.43 -8.70 7.17
N LEU A 124 -4.22 -8.20 8.12
CA LEU A 124 -4.08 -6.83 8.61
C LEU A 124 -2.74 -6.63 9.30
N ASN A 125 -2.33 -7.57 10.16
CA ASN A 125 -1.02 -7.51 10.81
C ASN A 125 0.13 -7.57 9.81
N ASP A 126 0.07 -8.47 8.84
CA ASP A 126 1.09 -8.61 7.81
C ASP A 126 1.19 -7.32 6.97
N PHE A 127 0.06 -6.72 6.62
CA PHE A 127 0.02 -5.47 5.87
C PHE A 127 0.68 -4.33 6.64
N VAL A 128 0.34 -4.15 7.92
CA VAL A 128 0.94 -3.10 8.75
C VAL A 128 2.44 -3.32 8.92
N SER A 129 2.85 -4.54 9.26
CA SER A 129 4.27 -4.88 9.44
C SER A 129 5.08 -4.66 8.17
N PHE A 130 4.55 -5.05 7.02
CA PHE A 130 5.20 -4.83 5.73
C PHE A 130 5.40 -3.33 5.45
N GLN A 131 4.40 -2.51 5.73
CA GLN A 131 4.51 -1.07 5.51
C GLN A 131 5.52 -0.41 6.46
N GLU A 132 5.59 -0.85 7.69
CA GLU A 132 6.59 -0.36 8.65
C GLU A 132 8.02 -0.70 8.19
N GLU A 133 8.24 -1.92 7.71
CA GLU A 133 9.52 -2.34 7.13
C GLU A 133 9.86 -1.54 5.87
N LYS A 134 8.87 -1.26 5.04
CA LYS A 134 9.03 -0.47 3.81
C LYS A 134 9.52 0.94 4.13
N VAL A 135 8.95 1.59 5.14
CA VAL A 135 9.40 2.93 5.57
C VAL A 135 10.88 2.88 5.98
N GLU A 136 11.29 1.88 6.75
CA GLU A 136 12.68 1.75 7.16
C GLU A 136 13.63 1.59 5.97
N LYS A 137 13.26 0.79 4.96
CA LYS A 137 14.06 0.64 3.74
C LYS A 137 14.14 1.94 2.94
N LEU A 138 13.06 2.71 2.86
CA LEU A 138 13.01 3.95 2.10
C LEU A 138 13.91 5.03 2.68
N LYS A 139 14.15 5.02 4.00
CA LYS A 139 15.03 5.99 4.67
C LYS A 139 16.41 6.04 4.06
N LYS A 140 16.92 4.93 3.56
CA LYS A 140 18.22 4.83 2.92
C LYS A 140 18.36 5.74 1.70
N PHE A 141 17.26 6.02 1.02
CA PHE A 141 17.27 6.79 -0.23
C PHE A 141 16.97 8.29 -0.04
N LEU A 142 16.73 8.71 1.18
CA LEU A 142 16.49 10.13 1.52
C LEU A 142 17.73 11.00 1.32
#